data_5258fd2a308b86b51d29a5abf81e43b0
#
_entry.id   5258fd2a308b86b51d29a5abf81e43b0
#
_cell.length_a   1.000
_cell.length_b   1.000
_cell.length_c   1.000
_cell.angle_alpha   90.00
_cell.angle_beta   90.00
_cell.angle_gamma   90.00
#
_symmetry.space_group_name_H-M   'P 1'
#
loop_
_entity.id
_entity.type
_entity.pdbx_description
1 polymer ?
#
loop_
_entity_poly.entity_id
_entity_poly.type
_entity_poly.pdbx_seq_one_letter_code
_entity_poly.pdbx_strand_id
1 'polypeptide(L)'
;VHSLIWDECQKVAGKDPDFNRRDLWDAIESGQYPEWELGVQLVPESEELNFDFDLLDATKIIPEEQVPVQPVGTMVLNRNPDNFFAETEQVAFCPANVVPGIDFTNDPLLQFRNFSYLDTQLIRLGGPNFAQLPINRPVAEVRTNQHDGYGQIAIPVGRSSYYKNSIGGGCPALGAGSDPDVFRHYTQKVEGHAVRQRAEAFQDHYSQARMFWKSMTPVEAKHIVAAYGFELGKVTSGEIRARVVDHLNRIDHNLATQVAALLGLTAPEEQPVDDTMAASSALSQIGTGEGGIESRKIALLAADGVDVEGTQRFIEAMRRRGAIAEVLAPAAGGALAGGSGGQLPVDRAINTMASVLYDAVVVPCGPDSVATLAGDGYALHFITEAYKHLKAVGAFGAGLTLLRTAGVGEHLATGTDVLETDGVVTTAAAAGDLDESFFDAFATVLAKHRVWDRQTDAVSA
;
A
#
# COMPACT_ATOMS: atom_id res chain seq x y z
N VAL A 1 0.63 1.23 6.49
CA VAL A 1 1.30 0.73 5.29
C VAL A 1 2.12 1.84 4.71
N HIS A 2 3.44 1.64 4.58
CA HIS A 2 4.32 2.62 3.94
C HIS A 2 4.41 2.34 2.44
N SER A 3 4.45 3.39 1.63
CA SER A 3 4.72 3.25 0.20
C SER A 3 6.16 2.79 -0.03
N LEU A 4 6.33 1.87 -0.97
CA LEU A 4 7.64 1.47 -1.47
C LEU A 4 8.20 2.57 -2.39
N ILE A 5 9.52 2.69 -2.49
CA ILE A 5 10.12 3.49 -3.55
C ILE A 5 9.79 2.89 -4.92
N TRP A 6 9.75 3.73 -5.98
CA TRP A 6 9.26 3.28 -7.28
C TRP A 6 10.03 2.11 -7.87
N ASP A 7 11.37 2.09 -7.74
CA ASP A 7 12.22 0.98 -8.19
C ASP A 7 11.85 -0.34 -7.50
N GLU A 8 11.70 -0.32 -6.18
CA GLU A 8 11.29 -1.49 -5.41
C GLU A 8 9.90 -1.97 -5.82
N CYS A 9 8.95 -1.04 -6.00
CA CYS A 9 7.59 -1.34 -6.42
C CYS A 9 7.55 -2.08 -7.78
N GLN A 10 8.34 -1.61 -8.76
CA GLN A 10 8.44 -2.26 -10.08
C GLN A 10 9.04 -3.66 -9.99
N LYS A 11 10.05 -3.85 -9.15
CA LYS A 11 10.68 -5.17 -8.94
C LYS A 11 9.75 -6.14 -8.23
N VAL A 12 9.00 -5.70 -7.20
CA VAL A 12 7.98 -6.52 -6.54
C VAL A 12 6.92 -6.95 -7.55
N ALA A 13 6.35 -6.01 -8.31
CA ALA A 13 5.32 -6.31 -9.31
C ALA A 13 5.80 -7.28 -10.39
N GLY A 14 7.08 -7.21 -10.76
CA GLY A 14 7.69 -8.14 -11.73
C GLY A 14 7.98 -9.53 -11.16
N LYS A 15 8.21 -9.66 -9.86
CA LYS A 15 8.49 -10.94 -9.19
C LYS A 15 7.22 -11.65 -8.75
N ASP A 16 6.27 -10.93 -8.22
CA ASP A 16 4.97 -11.45 -7.78
C ASP A 16 3.87 -10.42 -8.06
N PRO A 17 3.15 -10.54 -9.19
CA PRO A 17 2.02 -9.66 -9.51
C PRO A 17 0.90 -9.67 -8.46
N ASP A 18 0.82 -10.74 -7.68
CA ASP A 18 -0.16 -10.95 -6.62
C ASP A 18 0.36 -10.59 -5.20
N PHE A 19 1.50 -9.90 -5.12
CA PHE A 19 2.18 -9.61 -3.85
C PHE A 19 1.24 -9.03 -2.77
N ASN A 20 0.49 -7.97 -3.10
CA ASN A 20 -0.41 -7.34 -2.13
C ASN A 20 -1.51 -8.29 -1.64
N ARG A 21 -2.06 -9.10 -2.55
CA ARG A 21 -3.11 -10.07 -2.21
C ARG A 21 -2.54 -11.22 -1.37
N ARG A 22 -1.34 -11.69 -1.68
CA ARG A 22 -0.66 -12.74 -0.93
C ARG A 22 -0.27 -12.28 0.46
N ASP A 23 0.32 -11.09 0.58
CA ASP A 23 0.69 -10.49 1.86
C ASP A 23 -0.52 -10.35 2.79
N LEU A 24 -1.64 -9.84 2.28
CA LEU A 24 -2.89 -9.71 3.02
C LEU A 24 -3.45 -11.07 3.44
N TRP A 25 -3.44 -12.04 2.53
CA TRP A 25 -3.90 -13.40 2.80
C TRP A 25 -3.08 -14.06 3.92
N ASP A 26 -1.75 -14.04 3.79
CA ASP A 26 -0.83 -14.65 4.74
C ASP A 26 -0.93 -14.00 6.13
N ALA A 27 -1.09 -12.67 6.20
CA ALA A 27 -1.29 -11.95 7.45
C ALA A 27 -2.56 -12.42 8.17
N ILE A 28 -3.67 -12.54 7.46
CA ILE A 28 -4.95 -13.01 8.02
C ILE A 28 -4.84 -14.47 8.48
N GLU A 29 -4.26 -15.37 7.67
CA GLU A 29 -4.09 -16.78 8.03
C GLU A 29 -3.19 -16.97 9.25
N SER A 30 -2.19 -16.14 9.42
CA SER A 30 -1.29 -16.18 10.58
C SER A 30 -1.88 -15.55 11.85
N GLY A 31 -3.07 -14.95 11.77
CA GLY A 31 -3.73 -14.28 12.89
C GLY A 31 -3.22 -12.86 13.16
N GLN A 32 -2.43 -12.31 12.25
CA GLN A 32 -1.95 -10.92 12.31
C GLN A 32 -2.89 -10.03 11.49
N TYR A 33 -4.04 -9.74 12.07
CA TYR A 33 -5.13 -9.08 11.36
C TYR A 33 -4.81 -7.63 11.04
N PRO A 34 -4.77 -7.24 9.73
CA PRO A 34 -4.59 -5.85 9.35
C PRO A 34 -5.77 -4.99 9.78
N GLU A 35 -5.47 -3.79 10.27
CA GLU A 35 -6.44 -2.85 10.80
C GLU A 35 -6.33 -1.49 10.13
N TRP A 36 -7.45 -0.80 9.98
CA TRP A 36 -7.55 0.58 9.50
C TRP A 36 -8.52 1.37 10.36
N GLU A 37 -8.14 2.58 10.73
CA GLU A 37 -9.06 3.54 11.29
C GLU A 37 -10.02 4.05 10.20
N LEU A 38 -11.32 4.06 10.49
CA LEU A 38 -12.34 4.67 9.65
C LEU A 38 -12.67 6.05 10.22
N GLY A 39 -12.42 7.08 9.44
CA GLY A 39 -12.70 8.47 9.80
C GLY A 39 -13.61 9.15 8.79
N VAL A 40 -14.27 10.23 9.22
CA VAL A 40 -15.12 11.06 8.39
C VAL A 40 -14.73 12.52 8.50
N GLN A 41 -14.86 13.28 7.41
CA GLN A 41 -14.78 14.74 7.39
C GLN A 41 -16.19 15.26 7.11
N LEU A 42 -16.71 16.12 7.99
CA LEU A 42 -18.07 16.65 7.91
C LEU A 42 -18.01 18.14 7.56
N VAL A 43 -18.59 18.50 6.43
CA VAL A 43 -18.72 19.87 5.97
C VAL A 43 -20.21 20.26 6.04
N PRO A 44 -20.58 21.26 6.85
CA PRO A 44 -21.95 21.77 6.86
C PRO A 44 -22.35 22.34 5.48
N GLU A 45 -23.63 22.16 5.08
CA GLU A 45 -24.13 22.70 3.80
C GLU A 45 -23.89 24.22 3.65
N SER A 46 -23.99 24.97 4.76
CA SER A 46 -23.74 26.40 4.76
C SER A 46 -22.29 26.80 4.41
N GLU A 47 -21.37 25.86 4.46
CA GLU A 47 -19.94 26.07 4.26
C GLU A 47 -19.41 25.41 2.99
N GLU A 48 -20.24 24.69 2.24
CA GLU A 48 -19.80 23.93 1.06
C GLU A 48 -19.15 24.79 -0.03
N LEU A 49 -19.52 26.08 -0.10
CA LEU A 49 -18.97 27.05 -1.07
C LEU A 49 -17.85 27.94 -0.50
N ASN A 50 -17.39 27.69 0.72
CA ASN A 50 -16.35 28.48 1.39
C ASN A 50 -14.93 27.94 1.16
N PHE A 51 -14.73 27.05 0.21
CA PHE A 51 -13.44 26.47 -0.15
C PHE A 51 -12.91 27.10 -1.45
N ASP A 52 -11.58 27.18 -1.57
CA ASP A 52 -10.90 27.63 -2.79
C ASP A 52 -10.99 26.61 -3.95
N PHE A 53 -11.62 25.48 -3.70
CA PHE A 53 -11.83 24.39 -4.66
C PHE A 53 -13.25 23.84 -4.53
N ASP A 54 -13.71 23.16 -5.58
CA ASP A 54 -15.01 22.48 -5.57
C ASP A 54 -14.92 21.16 -4.80
N LEU A 55 -15.68 21.02 -3.72
CA LEU A 55 -15.76 19.79 -2.92
C LEU A 55 -16.26 18.57 -3.72
N LEU A 56 -16.99 18.80 -4.82
CA LEU A 56 -17.50 17.76 -5.71
C LEU A 56 -16.53 17.43 -6.86
N ASP A 57 -15.37 18.10 -6.94
CA ASP A 57 -14.33 17.77 -7.91
C ASP A 57 -13.55 16.54 -7.45
N ALA A 58 -13.72 15.41 -8.15
CA ALA A 58 -13.05 14.14 -7.84
C ALA A 58 -11.52 14.18 -7.92
N THR A 59 -10.93 15.25 -8.45
CA THR A 59 -9.47 15.48 -8.49
C THR A 59 -8.94 16.23 -7.27
N LYS A 60 -9.80 16.61 -6.35
CA LYS A 60 -9.46 17.38 -5.15
C LYS A 60 -9.60 16.54 -3.90
N ILE A 61 -8.83 16.90 -2.88
CA ILE A 61 -8.95 16.39 -1.51
C ILE A 61 -9.25 17.54 -0.56
N ILE A 62 -9.84 17.22 0.58
CA ILE A 62 -10.06 18.20 1.66
C ILE A 62 -8.89 18.06 2.65
N PRO A 63 -8.02 19.08 2.78
CA PRO A 63 -6.92 19.03 3.76
C PRO A 63 -7.47 18.88 5.18
N GLU A 64 -6.80 18.07 6.01
CA GLU A 64 -7.23 17.81 7.39
C GLU A 64 -7.14 19.07 8.27
N GLU A 65 -6.28 20.00 7.90
CA GLU A 65 -6.16 21.30 8.56
C GLU A 65 -7.38 22.21 8.32
N GLN A 66 -8.11 21.99 7.22
CA GLN A 66 -9.35 22.73 6.92
C GLN A 66 -10.57 22.04 7.54
N VAL A 67 -10.65 20.72 7.39
CA VAL A 67 -11.72 19.91 7.98
C VAL A 67 -11.09 18.70 8.66
N PRO A 68 -10.97 18.68 9.98
CA PRO A 68 -10.38 17.56 10.70
C PRO A 68 -11.10 16.25 10.47
N VAL A 69 -10.35 15.16 10.34
CA VAL A 69 -10.89 13.79 10.30
C VAL A 69 -11.38 13.42 11.69
N GLN A 70 -12.61 12.94 11.78
CA GLN A 70 -13.24 12.44 13.01
C GLN A 70 -13.25 10.90 12.95
N PRO A 71 -12.52 10.19 13.82
CA PRO A 71 -12.56 8.75 13.89
C PRO A 71 -13.95 8.25 14.28
N VAL A 72 -14.47 7.27 13.55
CA VAL A 72 -15.80 6.68 13.81
C VAL A 72 -15.74 5.17 14.05
N GLY A 73 -14.61 4.52 13.79
CA GLY A 73 -14.43 3.10 14.03
C GLY A 73 -13.14 2.53 13.49
N THR A 74 -12.96 1.22 13.69
CA THR A 74 -11.83 0.45 13.17
C THR A 74 -12.34 -0.66 12.26
N MET A 75 -11.72 -0.81 11.10
CA MET A 75 -11.95 -1.92 10.18
C MET A 75 -10.84 -2.95 10.36
N VAL A 76 -11.21 -4.18 10.72
CA VAL A 76 -10.28 -5.31 10.93
C VAL A 76 -10.55 -6.39 9.90
N LEU A 77 -9.53 -6.81 9.15
CA LEU A 77 -9.63 -7.94 8.23
C LEU A 77 -9.15 -9.21 8.93
N ASN A 78 -10.08 -10.04 9.37
CA ASN A 78 -9.83 -11.17 10.25
C ASN A 78 -10.28 -12.53 9.70
N ARG A 79 -10.70 -12.59 8.43
CA ARG A 79 -11.10 -13.83 7.77
C ARG A 79 -10.85 -13.76 6.26
N ASN A 80 -10.19 -14.75 5.72
CA ASN A 80 -10.10 -14.96 4.29
C ASN A 80 -11.38 -15.60 3.72
N PRO A 81 -11.69 -15.44 2.43
CA PRO A 81 -12.80 -16.16 1.79
C PRO A 81 -12.48 -17.66 1.72
N ASP A 82 -13.51 -18.50 1.91
CA ASP A 82 -13.43 -19.94 1.70
C ASP A 82 -13.48 -20.30 0.21
N ASN A 83 -14.27 -19.54 -0.54
CA ASN A 83 -14.38 -19.70 -2.00
C ASN A 83 -14.26 -18.34 -2.67
N PHE A 84 -13.10 -18.11 -3.27
CA PHE A 84 -12.76 -16.82 -3.88
C PHE A 84 -13.75 -16.40 -4.96
N PHE A 85 -14.25 -17.32 -5.80
CA PHE A 85 -15.21 -16.99 -6.83
C PHE A 85 -16.56 -16.53 -6.24
N ALA A 86 -17.12 -17.30 -5.28
CA ALA A 86 -18.41 -17.02 -4.70
C ALA A 86 -18.39 -15.77 -3.79
N GLU A 87 -17.29 -15.52 -3.09
CA GLU A 87 -17.20 -14.49 -2.05
C GLU A 87 -16.43 -13.24 -2.48
N THR A 88 -15.72 -13.26 -3.63
CA THR A 88 -14.95 -12.13 -4.13
C THR A 88 -15.30 -11.78 -5.56
N GLU A 89 -15.22 -12.72 -6.50
CA GLU A 89 -15.49 -12.45 -7.92
C GLU A 89 -16.95 -12.05 -8.18
N GLN A 90 -17.88 -12.58 -7.41
CA GLN A 90 -19.33 -12.25 -7.55
C GLN A 90 -19.76 -11.00 -6.76
N VAL A 91 -18.85 -10.30 -6.08
CA VAL A 91 -19.20 -9.06 -5.37
C VAL A 91 -19.70 -8.01 -6.37
N ALA A 92 -20.85 -7.43 -6.06
CA ALA A 92 -21.51 -6.42 -6.88
C ALA A 92 -21.62 -5.10 -6.12
N PHE A 93 -20.50 -4.39 -6.00
CA PHE A 93 -20.51 -3.04 -5.43
C PHE A 93 -21.37 -2.11 -6.31
N CYS A 94 -22.25 -1.33 -5.69
CA CYS A 94 -23.07 -0.33 -6.37
C CYS A 94 -23.23 0.91 -5.48
N PRO A 95 -22.73 2.10 -5.89
CA PRO A 95 -22.85 3.32 -5.09
C PRO A 95 -24.31 3.77 -4.89
N ALA A 96 -25.24 3.29 -5.72
CA ALA A 96 -26.65 3.58 -5.56
C ALA A 96 -27.32 2.85 -4.35
N ASN A 97 -26.64 1.87 -3.75
CA ASN A 97 -27.12 1.16 -2.57
C ASN A 97 -26.81 1.98 -1.30
N VAL A 98 -27.68 2.93 -0.99
CA VAL A 98 -27.56 3.79 0.19
C VAL A 98 -28.66 3.47 1.21
N VAL A 99 -28.42 3.86 2.46
CA VAL A 99 -29.39 3.73 3.56
C VAL A 99 -30.17 5.04 3.73
N PRO A 100 -31.35 5.01 4.40
CA PRO A 100 -32.07 6.23 4.75
C PRO A 100 -31.16 7.23 5.48
N GLY A 101 -31.27 8.51 5.10
CA GLY A 101 -30.42 9.58 5.65
C GLY A 101 -29.15 9.87 4.84
N ILE A 102 -28.81 9.04 3.86
CA ILE A 102 -27.72 9.30 2.90
C ILE A 102 -28.32 9.52 1.52
N ASP A 103 -27.91 10.58 0.84
CA ASP A 103 -28.34 10.91 -0.52
C ASP A 103 -27.12 11.24 -1.41
N PHE A 104 -27.38 11.41 -2.69
CA PHE A 104 -26.35 11.64 -3.72
C PHE A 104 -26.12 13.13 -3.92
N THR A 105 -24.87 13.51 -3.98
CA THR A 105 -24.46 14.87 -4.37
C THR A 105 -24.67 15.10 -5.87
N ASN A 106 -24.56 16.36 -6.30
CA ASN A 106 -24.61 16.74 -7.71
C ASN A 106 -23.28 16.50 -8.46
N ASP A 107 -22.32 15.82 -7.86
CA ASP A 107 -21.09 15.39 -8.54
C ASP A 107 -21.43 14.61 -9.81
N PRO A 108 -21.06 15.11 -11.00
CA PRO A 108 -21.39 14.45 -12.27
C PRO A 108 -20.80 13.02 -12.37
N LEU A 109 -19.64 12.80 -11.75
CA LEU A 109 -19.00 11.48 -11.73
C LEU A 109 -19.81 10.50 -10.88
N LEU A 110 -20.26 10.90 -9.69
CA LEU A 110 -21.11 10.07 -8.83
C LEU A 110 -22.45 9.75 -9.52
N GLN A 111 -23.10 10.74 -10.12
CA GLN A 111 -24.35 10.56 -10.83
C GLN A 111 -24.23 9.55 -11.98
N PHE A 112 -23.12 9.59 -12.72
CA PHE A 112 -22.84 8.59 -13.76
C PHE A 112 -22.50 7.21 -13.17
N ARG A 113 -21.78 7.15 -12.05
CA ARG A 113 -21.45 5.89 -11.37
C ARG A 113 -22.68 5.12 -10.92
N ASN A 114 -23.73 5.79 -10.46
CA ASN A 114 -25.01 5.15 -10.11
C ASN A 114 -25.58 4.33 -11.26
N PHE A 115 -25.43 4.81 -12.48
CA PHE A 115 -25.85 4.10 -13.69
C PHE A 115 -24.83 3.04 -14.13
N SER A 116 -23.54 3.39 -14.21
CA SER A 116 -22.53 2.51 -14.79
C SER A 116 -22.28 1.25 -13.97
N TYR A 117 -22.37 1.32 -12.64
CA TYR A 117 -22.25 0.13 -11.79
C TYR A 117 -23.41 -0.82 -11.94
N LEU A 118 -24.63 -0.32 -12.09
CA LEU A 118 -25.79 -1.16 -12.40
C LEU A 118 -25.59 -1.89 -13.74
N ASP A 119 -25.20 -1.15 -14.78
CA ASP A 119 -25.01 -1.70 -16.13
C ASP A 119 -23.92 -2.78 -16.14
N THR A 120 -22.75 -2.51 -15.53
CA THR A 120 -21.68 -3.50 -15.48
C THR A 120 -22.06 -4.77 -14.72
N GLN A 121 -22.86 -4.67 -13.64
CA GLN A 121 -23.28 -5.86 -12.88
C GLN A 121 -24.28 -6.72 -13.66
N LEU A 122 -25.16 -6.10 -14.42
CA LEU A 122 -26.07 -6.84 -15.32
C LEU A 122 -25.31 -7.71 -16.33
N ILE A 123 -24.21 -7.19 -16.88
CA ILE A 123 -23.38 -7.90 -17.86
C ILE A 123 -22.47 -8.91 -17.18
N ARG A 124 -21.72 -8.49 -16.15
CA ARG A 124 -20.71 -9.29 -15.48
C ARG A 124 -21.28 -10.49 -14.74
N LEU A 125 -22.44 -10.33 -14.08
CA LEU A 125 -23.08 -11.37 -13.28
C LEU A 125 -24.26 -12.04 -14.01
N GLY A 126 -24.61 -11.58 -15.20
CA GLY A 126 -25.47 -12.29 -16.12
C GLY A 126 -27.00 -12.15 -15.85
N GLY A 127 -27.43 -11.20 -15.05
CA GLY A 127 -28.86 -11.02 -14.81
C GLY A 127 -29.23 -9.94 -13.80
N PRO A 128 -30.51 -9.54 -13.73
CA PRO A 128 -30.96 -8.42 -12.88
C PRO A 128 -30.99 -8.76 -11.37
N ASN A 129 -30.89 -10.03 -11.01
CA ASN A 129 -31.00 -10.48 -9.63
C ASN A 129 -29.63 -10.69 -8.95
N PHE A 130 -28.59 -10.02 -9.42
CA PHE A 130 -27.23 -10.09 -8.83
C PHE A 130 -27.22 -9.69 -7.34
N ALA A 131 -28.13 -8.82 -6.89
CA ALA A 131 -28.28 -8.45 -5.50
C ALA A 131 -28.77 -9.60 -4.59
N GLN A 132 -29.27 -10.70 -5.16
CA GLN A 132 -29.71 -11.89 -4.42
C GLN A 132 -28.60 -12.93 -4.21
N LEU A 133 -27.45 -12.80 -4.91
CA LEU A 133 -26.30 -13.68 -4.68
C LEU A 133 -25.88 -13.60 -3.20
N PRO A 134 -25.47 -14.71 -2.59
CA PRO A 134 -25.18 -14.76 -1.14
C PRO A 134 -24.23 -13.66 -0.65
N ILE A 135 -23.19 -13.32 -1.43
CA ILE A 135 -22.23 -12.28 -1.06
C ILE A 135 -22.81 -10.86 -1.17
N ASN A 136 -23.79 -10.64 -2.04
CA ASN A 136 -24.38 -9.33 -2.30
C ASN A 136 -25.67 -9.09 -1.51
N ARG A 137 -26.26 -10.16 -1.01
CA ARG A 137 -27.55 -10.08 -0.32
C ARG A 137 -27.42 -9.31 1.00
N PRO A 138 -28.26 -8.29 1.23
CA PRO A 138 -28.28 -7.58 2.51
C PRO A 138 -28.67 -8.53 3.65
N VAL A 139 -28.13 -8.26 4.84
CA VAL A 139 -28.49 -9.01 6.06
C VAL A 139 -29.93 -8.71 6.48
N ALA A 140 -30.35 -7.43 6.38
CA ALA A 140 -31.74 -7.04 6.58
C ALA A 140 -32.60 -7.48 5.39
N GLU A 141 -33.82 -7.95 5.66
CA GLU A 141 -34.73 -8.36 4.61
C GLU A 141 -35.17 -7.15 3.75
N VAL A 142 -34.87 -7.21 2.45
CA VAL A 142 -35.34 -6.24 1.47
C VAL A 142 -36.50 -6.83 0.68
N ARG A 143 -37.66 -6.17 0.71
CA ARG A 143 -38.85 -6.56 -0.05
C ARG A 143 -39.03 -5.61 -1.22
N THR A 144 -38.99 -6.18 -2.43
CA THR A 144 -39.23 -5.46 -3.67
C THR A 144 -40.31 -6.13 -4.49
N ASN A 145 -40.82 -5.47 -5.54
CA ASN A 145 -41.71 -6.06 -6.52
C ASN A 145 -40.98 -6.73 -7.69
N GLN A 146 -39.67 -6.92 -7.61
CA GLN A 146 -38.90 -7.66 -8.58
C GLN A 146 -39.11 -9.17 -8.39
N HIS A 147 -39.90 -9.77 -9.26
CA HIS A 147 -40.30 -11.18 -9.18
C HIS A 147 -39.69 -12.04 -10.29
N ASP A 148 -39.16 -11.44 -11.33
CA ASP A 148 -38.66 -12.09 -12.54
C ASP A 148 -37.17 -11.81 -12.78
N GLY A 149 -36.63 -12.47 -13.78
CA GLY A 149 -35.27 -12.29 -14.26
C GLY A 149 -34.33 -13.42 -13.84
N TYR A 150 -33.23 -13.55 -14.58
CA TYR A 150 -32.20 -14.57 -14.32
C TYR A 150 -31.54 -14.38 -12.97
N GLY A 151 -31.14 -15.50 -12.35
CA GLY A 151 -30.49 -15.49 -11.03
C GLY A 151 -31.48 -15.22 -9.88
N GLN A 152 -32.79 -15.41 -10.07
CA GLN A 152 -33.80 -15.34 -9.02
C GLN A 152 -33.56 -16.43 -7.98
N ILE A 153 -33.14 -16.05 -6.76
CA ILE A 153 -32.88 -16.97 -5.65
C ILE A 153 -33.99 -16.93 -4.62
N ALA A 154 -34.54 -15.75 -4.36
CA ALA A 154 -35.69 -15.61 -3.47
C ALA A 154 -36.97 -16.15 -4.14
N ILE A 155 -37.87 -16.66 -3.32
CA ILE A 155 -39.21 -17.09 -3.78
C ILE A 155 -40.20 -16.02 -3.32
N PRO A 156 -40.58 -15.05 -4.18
CA PRO A 156 -41.51 -14.00 -3.81
C PRO A 156 -42.89 -14.58 -3.47
N VAL A 157 -43.49 -14.05 -2.42
CA VAL A 157 -44.87 -14.44 -2.00
C VAL A 157 -45.85 -13.38 -2.46
N GLY A 158 -46.93 -13.81 -3.08
CA GLY A 158 -47.99 -12.92 -3.60
C GLY A 158 -48.07 -12.96 -5.12
N ARG A 159 -49.17 -12.43 -5.64
CA ARG A 159 -49.49 -12.48 -7.07
C ARG A 159 -49.32 -11.15 -7.79
N SER A 160 -49.08 -10.07 -7.04
CA SER A 160 -48.95 -8.73 -7.63
C SER A 160 -47.52 -8.27 -7.58
N SER A 161 -46.98 -7.83 -8.73
CA SER A 161 -45.63 -7.29 -8.91
C SER A 161 -45.61 -5.77 -9.10
N TYR A 162 -46.71 -5.08 -8.90
CA TYR A 162 -46.83 -3.63 -8.98
C TYR A 162 -47.97 -3.08 -8.11
N TYR A 163 -47.93 -1.79 -7.83
CA TYR A 163 -48.97 -1.06 -7.08
C TYR A 163 -49.31 0.26 -7.84
N LYS A 164 -50.64 0.66 -7.97
CA LYS A 164 -51.85 -0.06 -7.56
C LYS A 164 -52.23 -1.16 -8.56
N ASN A 165 -52.88 -2.20 -8.05
CA ASN A 165 -53.42 -3.30 -8.86
C ASN A 165 -54.82 -3.65 -8.40
N SER A 166 -55.53 -4.53 -9.14
CA SER A 166 -56.89 -4.94 -8.87
C SER A 166 -57.02 -6.16 -7.96
N ILE A 167 -55.93 -6.80 -7.59
CA ILE A 167 -55.92 -8.05 -6.80
C ILE A 167 -55.45 -7.90 -5.35
N GLY A 168 -54.99 -6.70 -5.01
CA GLY A 168 -54.48 -6.38 -3.67
C GLY A 168 -53.04 -6.79 -3.45
N GLY A 169 -52.35 -6.15 -2.52
CA GLY A 169 -50.92 -6.35 -2.25
C GLY A 169 -50.02 -5.56 -3.18
N GLY A 170 -48.71 -5.81 -3.12
CA GLY A 170 -47.70 -5.18 -3.97
C GLY A 170 -47.37 -3.72 -3.63
N CYS A 171 -47.82 -3.18 -2.49
CA CYS A 171 -47.45 -1.84 -2.06
C CYS A 171 -45.96 -1.83 -1.61
N PRO A 172 -45.08 -1.14 -2.29
CA PRO A 172 -43.64 -1.18 -1.96
C PRO A 172 -43.27 -0.25 -0.82
N ALA A 173 -44.06 0.80 -0.60
CA ALA A 173 -43.71 1.83 0.37
C ALA A 173 -44.82 2.01 1.38
N LEU A 174 -44.50 1.70 2.59
CA LEU A 174 -45.46 1.82 3.72
C LEU A 174 -45.05 2.98 4.64
N GLY A 175 -43.90 3.60 4.42
CA GLY A 175 -43.44 4.74 5.19
C GLY A 175 -44.29 5.98 4.89
N ALA A 176 -45.01 6.46 5.87
CA ALA A 176 -45.71 7.75 5.80
C ALA A 176 -44.71 8.90 6.04
N GLY A 177 -44.99 10.05 5.44
CA GLY A 177 -44.22 11.28 5.40
C GLY A 177 -43.16 11.62 6.47
N SER A 178 -43.23 11.10 7.68
CA SER A 178 -42.29 11.38 8.79
C SER A 178 -41.49 10.16 9.27
N ASP A 179 -41.64 8.99 8.63
CA ASP A 179 -40.94 7.78 9.03
C ASP A 179 -39.44 7.91 8.72
N PRO A 180 -38.51 7.87 9.71
CA PRO A 180 -37.08 7.97 9.50
C PRO A 180 -36.50 6.78 8.74
N ASP A 181 -37.17 5.64 8.73
CA ASP A 181 -36.70 4.42 8.09
C ASP A 181 -36.98 4.37 6.56
N VAL A 182 -37.56 5.44 6.02
CA VAL A 182 -37.84 5.55 4.58
C VAL A 182 -36.83 6.45 3.90
N PHE A 183 -36.25 5.95 2.83
CA PHE A 183 -35.38 6.75 1.99
C PHE A 183 -36.12 7.97 1.41
N ARG A 184 -35.51 9.12 1.47
CA ARG A 184 -35.95 10.39 0.87
C ARG A 184 -34.80 11.14 0.30
N HIS A 185 -35.04 11.73 -0.85
CA HIS A 185 -34.10 12.70 -1.41
C HIS A 185 -34.04 13.95 -0.54
N TYR A 186 -32.83 14.45 -0.34
CA TYR A 186 -32.61 15.74 0.28
C TYR A 186 -33.15 16.87 -0.63
N THR A 187 -33.94 17.77 -0.05
CA THR A 187 -34.50 18.89 -0.81
C THR A 187 -33.50 20.04 -0.80
N GLN A 188 -32.71 20.17 -1.87
CA GLN A 188 -31.76 21.25 -2.04
C GLN A 188 -32.44 22.45 -2.71
N LYS A 189 -32.24 23.67 -2.16
CA LYS A 189 -32.62 24.91 -2.81
C LYS A 189 -31.59 25.25 -3.89
N VAL A 190 -32.04 25.37 -5.13
CA VAL A 190 -31.21 25.82 -6.27
C VAL A 190 -31.62 27.23 -6.65
N GLU A 191 -30.65 28.15 -6.72
CA GLU A 191 -30.85 29.54 -7.15
C GLU A 191 -29.82 29.88 -8.24
N GLY A 192 -30.28 30.13 -9.46
CA GLY A 192 -29.41 30.40 -10.59
C GLY A 192 -29.92 29.81 -11.91
N HIS A 193 -29.01 29.70 -12.89
CA HIS A 193 -29.28 29.11 -14.20
C HIS A 193 -28.58 27.76 -14.34
N ALA A 194 -29.31 26.73 -14.74
CA ALA A 194 -28.70 25.44 -15.10
C ALA A 194 -27.96 25.59 -16.44
N VAL A 195 -26.64 25.44 -16.44
CA VAL A 195 -25.81 25.55 -17.65
C VAL A 195 -24.89 24.31 -17.76
N ARG A 196 -24.49 23.97 -18.98
CA ARG A 196 -23.48 22.91 -19.22
C ARG A 196 -22.09 23.54 -19.33
N GLN A 197 -21.61 24.06 -18.23
CA GLN A 197 -20.30 24.69 -18.12
C GLN A 197 -19.65 24.18 -16.82
N ARG A 198 -18.36 23.86 -16.89
CA ARG A 198 -17.58 23.52 -15.69
C ARG A 198 -17.34 24.78 -14.86
N ALA A 199 -17.31 24.65 -13.56
CA ALA A 199 -16.94 25.75 -12.67
C ALA A 199 -15.52 26.24 -12.99
N GLU A 200 -15.27 27.52 -12.73
CA GLU A 200 -13.94 28.14 -12.94
C GLU A 200 -12.87 27.42 -12.11
N ALA A 201 -13.18 27.02 -10.87
CA ALA A 201 -12.29 26.27 -10.00
C ALA A 201 -11.81 24.95 -10.61
N PHE A 202 -12.57 24.34 -11.52
CA PHE A 202 -12.15 23.13 -12.25
C PHE A 202 -10.94 23.39 -13.17
N GLN A 203 -10.67 24.62 -13.57
CA GLN A 203 -9.52 24.99 -14.42
C GLN A 203 -8.21 25.00 -13.61
N ASP A 204 -8.28 25.03 -12.30
CA ASP A 204 -7.11 24.91 -11.44
C ASP A 204 -6.70 23.44 -11.27
N HIS A 205 -5.76 23.01 -12.11
CA HIS A 205 -5.21 21.66 -12.11
C HIS A 205 -3.92 21.54 -11.28
N TYR A 206 -3.37 22.63 -10.76
CA TYR A 206 -2.00 22.64 -10.21
C TYR A 206 -1.90 23.00 -8.73
N SER A 207 -2.82 23.74 -8.15
CA SER A 207 -2.72 24.22 -6.76
C SER A 207 -2.64 23.08 -5.76
N GLN A 208 -3.47 22.05 -5.88
CA GLN A 208 -3.39 20.88 -4.98
C GLN A 208 -2.18 19.98 -5.27
N ALA A 209 -1.76 19.86 -6.52
CA ALA A 209 -0.52 19.16 -6.85
C ALA A 209 0.71 19.87 -6.23
N ARG A 210 0.69 21.21 -6.21
CA ARG A 210 1.70 22.04 -5.53
C ARG A 210 1.62 21.88 -4.01
N MET A 211 0.43 21.89 -3.42
CA MET A 211 0.23 21.59 -2.02
C MET A 211 0.82 20.22 -1.66
N PHE A 212 0.54 19.19 -2.45
CA PHE A 212 1.11 17.85 -2.26
C PHE A 212 2.63 17.88 -2.32
N TRP A 213 3.22 18.48 -3.36
CA TRP A 213 4.68 18.56 -3.51
C TRP A 213 5.36 19.24 -2.32
N LYS A 214 4.86 20.39 -1.89
CA LYS A 214 5.46 21.13 -0.75
C LYS A 214 5.17 20.51 0.62
N SER A 215 4.24 19.54 0.68
CA SER A 215 3.97 18.74 1.89
C SER A 215 4.94 17.58 2.06
N MET A 216 5.70 17.24 1.03
CA MET A 216 6.62 16.12 1.04
C MET A 216 7.92 16.46 1.78
N THR A 217 8.45 15.47 2.50
CA THR A 217 9.81 15.54 3.04
C THR A 217 10.84 15.52 1.89
N PRO A 218 12.10 15.95 2.14
CA PRO A 218 13.13 15.88 1.11
C PRO A 218 13.34 14.49 0.51
N VAL A 219 13.14 13.43 1.30
CA VAL A 219 13.25 12.05 0.85
C VAL A 219 12.11 11.68 -0.09
N GLU A 220 10.87 12.01 0.26
CA GLU A 220 9.71 11.76 -0.58
C GLU A 220 9.79 12.55 -1.89
N ALA A 221 10.24 13.81 -1.83
CA ALA A 221 10.48 14.63 -3.00
C ALA A 221 11.52 14.00 -3.94
N LYS A 222 12.64 13.47 -3.40
CA LYS A 222 13.63 12.72 -4.18
C LYS A 222 13.03 11.50 -4.87
N HIS A 223 12.17 10.75 -4.17
CA HIS A 223 11.47 9.59 -4.75
C HIS A 223 10.53 9.97 -5.87
N ILE A 224 9.78 11.07 -5.73
CA ILE A 224 8.89 11.58 -6.78
C ILE A 224 9.69 11.94 -8.04
N VAL A 225 10.79 12.66 -7.88
CA VAL A 225 11.70 13.01 -8.99
C VAL A 225 12.22 11.77 -9.69
N ALA A 226 12.69 10.78 -8.92
CA ALA A 226 13.21 9.53 -9.45
C ALA A 226 12.12 8.74 -10.20
N ALA A 227 10.88 8.68 -9.67
CA ALA A 227 9.76 8.02 -10.31
C ALA A 227 9.38 8.66 -11.66
N TYR A 228 9.30 10.00 -11.72
CA TYR A 228 9.08 10.70 -12.98
C TYR A 228 10.22 10.48 -13.99
N GLY A 229 11.48 10.52 -13.54
CA GLY A 229 12.63 10.24 -14.39
C GLY A 229 12.59 8.82 -14.97
N PHE A 230 12.24 7.82 -14.15
CA PHE A 230 12.12 6.43 -14.56
C PHE A 230 10.99 6.23 -15.59
N GLU A 231 9.79 6.74 -15.30
CA GLU A 231 8.64 6.54 -16.20
C GLU A 231 8.78 7.33 -17.51
N LEU A 232 9.19 8.58 -17.45
CA LEU A 232 9.39 9.40 -18.64
C LEU A 232 10.61 8.94 -19.45
N GLY A 233 11.59 8.31 -18.81
CA GLY A 233 12.73 7.68 -19.49
C GLY A 233 12.31 6.60 -20.49
N LYS A 234 11.19 5.92 -20.27
CA LYS A 234 10.63 4.92 -21.18
C LYS A 234 9.92 5.54 -22.39
N VAL A 235 9.52 6.80 -22.32
CA VAL A 235 8.83 7.51 -23.40
C VAL A 235 9.83 7.90 -24.48
N THR A 236 9.64 7.42 -25.69
CA THR A 236 10.57 7.66 -26.81
C THR A 236 10.44 9.06 -27.42
N SER A 237 9.24 9.68 -27.35
CA SER A 237 9.00 11.02 -27.89
C SER A 237 9.54 12.11 -26.97
N GLY A 238 10.55 12.86 -27.44
CA GLY A 238 11.08 14.02 -26.73
C GLY A 238 10.05 15.14 -26.52
N GLU A 239 9.12 15.30 -27.45
CA GLU A 239 8.03 16.28 -27.34
C GLU A 239 7.08 15.96 -26.17
N ILE A 240 6.76 14.68 -25.95
CA ILE A 240 5.92 14.28 -24.83
C ILE A 240 6.65 14.51 -23.52
N ARG A 241 7.93 14.13 -23.42
CA ARG A 241 8.77 14.39 -22.23
C ARG A 241 8.79 15.89 -21.90
N ALA A 242 9.03 16.74 -22.89
CA ALA A 242 9.08 18.19 -22.70
C ALA A 242 7.74 18.76 -22.21
N ARG A 243 6.61 18.31 -22.77
CA ARG A 243 5.28 18.74 -22.32
C ARG A 243 4.98 18.33 -20.88
N VAL A 244 5.40 17.14 -20.46
CA VAL A 244 5.21 16.73 -19.06
C VAL A 244 6.07 17.57 -18.13
N VAL A 245 7.32 17.86 -18.50
CA VAL A 245 8.20 18.77 -17.73
C VAL A 245 7.58 20.16 -17.63
N ASP A 246 6.93 20.67 -18.69
CA ASP A 246 6.21 21.96 -18.62
C ASP A 246 5.02 21.92 -17.65
N HIS A 247 4.28 20.80 -17.58
CA HIS A 247 3.25 20.62 -16.56
C HIS A 247 3.84 20.59 -15.14
N LEU A 248 4.97 19.89 -14.93
CA LEU A 248 5.64 19.90 -13.64
C LEU A 248 6.12 21.28 -13.23
N ASN A 249 6.56 22.12 -14.20
CA ASN A 249 6.99 23.50 -13.96
C ASN A 249 5.84 24.43 -13.48
N ARG A 250 4.61 24.09 -13.78
CA ARG A 250 3.43 24.77 -13.25
C ARG A 250 3.09 24.32 -11.82
N ILE A 251 3.61 23.18 -11.39
CA ILE A 251 3.51 22.72 -10.02
C ILE A 251 4.63 23.34 -9.19
N ASP A 252 5.88 23.09 -9.59
CA ASP A 252 7.07 23.58 -8.91
C ASP A 252 8.27 23.58 -9.87
N HIS A 253 8.99 24.71 -9.92
CA HIS A 253 10.13 24.87 -10.81
C HIS A 253 11.29 23.94 -10.48
N ASN A 254 11.56 23.70 -9.18
CA ASN A 254 12.64 22.82 -8.76
C ASN A 254 12.33 21.36 -9.11
N LEU A 255 11.08 20.90 -8.95
CA LEU A 255 10.64 19.58 -9.41
C LEU A 255 10.89 19.41 -10.91
N ALA A 256 10.44 20.37 -11.72
CA ALA A 256 10.60 20.31 -13.17
C ALA A 256 12.07 20.30 -13.61
N THR A 257 12.92 21.12 -12.97
CA THR A 257 14.36 21.20 -13.25
C THR A 257 15.06 19.89 -12.96
N GLN A 258 14.77 19.25 -11.81
CA GLN A 258 15.36 17.97 -11.44
C GLN A 258 14.94 16.85 -12.40
N VAL A 259 13.66 16.78 -12.77
CA VAL A 259 13.15 15.78 -13.72
C VAL A 259 13.74 16.02 -15.12
N ALA A 260 13.82 17.27 -15.59
CA ALA A 260 14.45 17.61 -16.86
C ALA A 260 15.90 17.14 -16.92
N ALA A 261 16.67 17.33 -15.84
CA ALA A 261 18.04 16.87 -15.75
C ALA A 261 18.17 15.35 -15.91
N LEU A 262 17.30 14.56 -15.26
CA LEU A 262 17.28 13.11 -15.40
C LEU A 262 16.95 12.65 -16.83
N LEU A 263 16.19 13.46 -17.57
CA LEU A 263 15.76 13.15 -18.95
C LEU A 263 16.72 13.69 -20.03
N GLY A 264 17.76 14.41 -19.62
CA GLY A 264 18.68 15.09 -20.55
C GLY A 264 18.00 16.25 -21.31
N LEU A 265 16.98 16.87 -20.72
CA LEU A 265 16.29 18.02 -21.28
C LEU A 265 16.84 19.32 -20.68
N THR A 266 16.67 20.43 -21.43
CA THR A 266 16.91 21.77 -20.90
C THR A 266 15.87 22.08 -19.81
N ALA A 267 16.35 22.61 -18.68
CA ALA A 267 15.43 23.11 -17.64
C ALA A 267 14.50 24.18 -18.20
N PRO A 268 13.21 24.12 -17.89
CA PRO A 268 12.25 25.17 -18.33
C PRO A 268 12.57 26.49 -17.62
N GLU A 269 12.12 27.60 -18.21
CA GLU A 269 12.14 28.88 -17.52
C GLU A 269 11.15 28.87 -16.34
N GLU A 270 11.55 29.50 -15.23
CA GLU A 270 10.68 29.63 -14.07
C GLU A 270 9.40 30.42 -14.43
N GLN A 271 8.25 29.91 -14.05
CA GLN A 271 6.97 30.57 -14.27
C GLN A 271 6.40 31.06 -12.94
N PRO A 272 5.80 32.23 -12.89
CA PRO A 272 5.07 32.65 -11.70
C PRO A 272 3.90 31.69 -11.44
N VAL A 273 3.78 31.23 -10.22
CA VAL A 273 2.71 30.34 -9.78
C VAL A 273 1.93 30.99 -8.64
N ASP A 274 0.62 30.83 -8.65
CA ASP A 274 -0.21 31.25 -7.52
C ASP A 274 -0.17 30.14 -6.44
N ASP A 275 0.46 30.43 -5.32
CA ASP A 275 0.67 29.48 -4.21
C ASP A 275 -0.24 29.84 -3.03
N THR A 276 -1.53 29.59 -3.20
CA THR A 276 -2.57 29.91 -2.20
C THR A 276 -2.77 28.85 -1.13
N MET A 277 -2.44 27.58 -1.42
CA MET A 277 -2.69 26.48 -0.49
C MET A 277 -1.48 26.20 0.43
N ALA A 278 -1.73 26.05 1.72
CA ALA A 278 -0.71 25.66 2.70
C ALA A 278 -0.28 24.19 2.51
N ALA A 279 0.93 23.85 2.97
CA ALA A 279 1.34 22.45 3.06
C ALA A 279 0.51 21.72 4.12
N SER A 280 0.24 20.43 3.90
CA SER A 280 -0.47 19.56 4.84
C SER A 280 0.46 18.44 5.32
N SER A 281 0.73 18.40 6.62
CA SER A 281 1.60 17.37 7.21
C SER A 281 0.98 15.97 7.14
N ALA A 282 -0.33 15.87 7.05
CA ALA A 282 -1.07 14.61 6.91
C ALA A 282 -0.82 13.88 5.57
N LEU A 283 -0.25 14.58 4.57
CA LEU A 283 0.05 13.99 3.26
C LEU A 283 1.39 13.25 3.22
N SER A 284 2.31 13.51 4.14
CA SER A 284 3.54 12.73 4.27
C SER A 284 3.26 11.36 4.88
N GLN A 285 3.90 10.33 4.36
CA GLN A 285 3.80 8.96 4.88
C GLN A 285 5.00 8.57 5.75
N ILE A 286 5.98 9.46 5.92
CA ILE A 286 7.16 9.18 6.74
C ILE A 286 6.81 9.44 8.22
N GLY A 287 7.10 8.43 9.06
CA GLY A 287 6.89 8.52 10.51
C GLY A 287 5.44 8.32 10.98
N THR A 288 4.54 7.88 10.09
CA THR A 288 3.12 7.63 10.42
C THR A 288 2.84 6.25 11.02
N GLY A 289 3.84 5.34 11.07
CA GLY A 289 3.70 3.98 11.60
C GLY A 289 3.99 3.89 13.10
N GLU A 290 3.37 2.94 13.79
CA GLU A 290 3.57 2.67 15.22
C GLU A 290 4.92 1.98 15.55
N GLY A 291 5.74 1.64 14.55
CA GLY A 291 7.09 1.11 14.76
C GLY A 291 7.15 -0.35 15.23
N GLY A 292 6.21 -1.20 14.85
CA GLY A 292 6.24 -2.63 15.13
C GLY A 292 7.03 -3.45 14.11
N ILE A 293 7.37 -4.69 14.49
CA ILE A 293 8.01 -5.66 13.59
C ILE A 293 7.13 -6.89 13.31
N GLU A 294 5.92 -6.87 13.79
CA GLU A 294 4.92 -7.91 13.56
C GLU A 294 4.69 -8.09 12.06
N SER A 295 4.65 -9.33 11.60
CA SER A 295 4.56 -9.75 10.19
C SER A 295 5.73 -9.36 9.27
N ARG A 296 6.74 -8.64 9.74
CA ARG A 296 7.92 -8.30 8.94
C ARG A 296 8.69 -9.55 8.56
N LYS A 297 9.03 -9.69 7.28
CA LYS A 297 9.76 -10.84 6.73
C LYS A 297 11.27 -10.59 6.72
N ILE A 298 12.01 -11.48 7.35
CA ILE A 298 13.48 -11.42 7.45
C ILE A 298 14.07 -12.58 6.67
N ALA A 299 14.92 -12.31 5.69
CA ALA A 299 15.69 -13.32 4.98
C ALA A 299 17.01 -13.58 5.71
N LEU A 300 17.28 -14.83 6.10
CA LEU A 300 18.58 -15.25 6.60
C LEU A 300 19.33 -15.99 5.48
N LEU A 301 20.41 -15.41 4.99
CA LEU A 301 21.22 -16.02 3.93
C LEU A 301 22.25 -16.96 4.54
N ALA A 302 22.12 -18.26 4.29
CA ALA A 302 23.00 -19.28 4.88
C ALA A 302 23.33 -20.38 3.88
N ALA A 303 24.47 -21.05 4.10
CA ALA A 303 24.90 -22.25 3.39
C ALA A 303 25.48 -23.26 4.39
N ASP A 304 25.91 -24.43 3.92
CA ASP A 304 26.59 -25.43 4.77
C ASP A 304 27.78 -24.81 5.50
N GLY A 305 27.99 -25.20 6.73
CA GLY A 305 28.98 -24.59 7.62
C GLY A 305 28.48 -23.36 8.39
N VAL A 306 27.19 -23.06 8.32
CA VAL A 306 26.56 -21.99 9.11
C VAL A 306 26.62 -22.34 10.62
N ASP A 307 26.68 -21.29 11.43
CA ASP A 307 26.45 -21.41 12.87
C ASP A 307 24.96 -21.63 13.17
N VAL A 308 24.59 -22.85 13.45
CA VAL A 308 23.20 -23.25 13.66
C VAL A 308 22.66 -22.67 14.97
N GLU A 309 23.43 -22.69 16.05
CA GLU A 309 22.97 -22.24 17.37
C GLU A 309 22.65 -20.73 17.37
N GLY A 310 23.60 -19.90 16.94
CA GLY A 310 23.38 -18.44 16.87
C GLY A 310 22.27 -18.07 15.92
N THR A 311 22.16 -18.75 14.77
CA THR A 311 21.09 -18.54 13.80
C THR A 311 19.71 -18.87 14.37
N GLN A 312 19.57 -20.00 15.06
CA GLN A 312 18.31 -20.39 15.71
C GLN A 312 17.92 -19.44 16.82
N ARG A 313 18.86 -18.99 17.65
CA ARG A 313 18.60 -17.97 18.68
C ARG A 313 18.07 -16.67 18.07
N PHE A 314 18.66 -16.22 16.97
CA PHE A 314 18.16 -15.03 16.26
C PHE A 314 16.75 -15.26 15.72
N ILE A 315 16.49 -16.38 15.04
CA ILE A 315 15.16 -16.74 14.50
C ILE A 315 14.11 -16.75 15.60
N GLU A 316 14.40 -17.40 16.73
CA GLU A 316 13.49 -17.48 17.88
C GLU A 316 13.25 -16.10 18.50
N ALA A 317 14.28 -15.28 18.62
CA ALA A 317 14.16 -13.92 19.14
C ALA A 317 13.25 -13.04 18.27
N MET A 318 13.38 -13.12 16.95
CA MET A 318 12.53 -12.36 16.01
C MET A 318 11.10 -12.90 15.98
N ARG A 319 10.91 -14.21 15.99
CA ARG A 319 9.58 -14.84 16.03
C ARG A 319 8.82 -14.52 17.32
N ARG A 320 9.50 -14.48 18.48
CA ARG A 320 8.87 -14.03 19.73
C ARG A 320 8.37 -12.59 19.69
N ARG A 321 8.97 -11.76 18.83
CA ARG A 321 8.57 -10.36 18.59
C ARG A 321 7.57 -10.22 17.43
N GLY A 322 7.06 -11.34 16.89
CA GLY A 322 6.03 -11.38 15.84
C GLY A 322 6.55 -11.31 14.40
N ALA A 323 7.88 -11.24 14.18
CA ALA A 323 8.45 -11.25 12.83
C ALA A 323 8.51 -12.66 12.22
N ILE A 324 8.55 -12.73 10.89
CA ILE A 324 8.68 -13.98 10.13
C ILE A 324 10.12 -14.08 9.64
N ALA A 325 10.87 -15.06 10.15
CA ALA A 325 12.26 -15.32 9.76
C ALA A 325 12.35 -16.59 8.92
N GLU A 326 12.88 -16.47 7.69
CA GLU A 326 13.06 -17.57 6.73
C GLU A 326 14.53 -17.75 6.39
N VAL A 327 14.97 -19.02 6.33
CA VAL A 327 16.33 -19.39 5.93
C VAL A 327 16.38 -19.61 4.43
N LEU A 328 17.21 -18.82 3.75
CA LEU A 328 17.46 -18.89 2.32
C LEU A 328 18.83 -19.49 2.06
N ALA A 329 18.90 -20.54 1.25
CA ALA A 329 20.11 -21.25 0.91
C ALA A 329 20.32 -21.38 -0.62
N PRO A 330 21.52 -21.72 -1.09
CA PRO A 330 21.77 -21.94 -2.53
C PRO A 330 20.86 -23.00 -3.17
N ALA A 331 20.38 -24.00 -2.38
CA ALA A 331 19.44 -25.01 -2.82
C ALA A 331 18.18 -25.03 -1.97
N ALA A 332 17.02 -25.30 -2.57
CA ALA A 332 15.74 -25.39 -1.88
C ALA A 332 15.59 -26.74 -1.17
N GLY A 333 15.06 -26.69 0.05
CA GLY A 333 14.68 -27.89 0.81
C GLY A 333 15.84 -28.57 1.54
N GLY A 334 15.48 -29.53 2.44
CA GLY A 334 16.43 -30.18 3.32
C GLY A 334 16.87 -29.29 4.49
N ALA A 335 18.10 -29.53 4.94
CA ALA A 335 18.70 -28.76 6.02
C ALA A 335 20.19 -28.55 5.76
N LEU A 336 20.70 -27.39 6.18
CA LEU A 336 22.12 -27.07 6.14
C LEU A 336 22.86 -27.77 7.29
N ALA A 337 24.04 -28.30 6.97
CA ALA A 337 24.94 -28.84 7.99
C ALA A 337 25.64 -27.69 8.73
N GLY A 338 25.59 -27.69 10.04
CA GLY A 338 26.28 -26.69 10.85
C GLY A 338 27.79 -26.91 10.92
N GLY A 339 28.58 -25.84 10.95
CA GLY A 339 30.04 -25.90 11.07
C GLY A 339 30.52 -26.50 12.38
N SER A 340 29.77 -26.36 13.46
CA SER A 340 30.02 -26.99 14.77
C SER A 340 29.06 -28.15 15.06
N GLY A 341 28.35 -28.65 14.04
CA GLY A 341 27.30 -29.67 14.17
C GLY A 341 25.89 -29.06 14.17
N GLY A 342 24.89 -29.93 14.22
CA GLY A 342 23.47 -29.52 14.09
C GLY A 342 23.03 -29.40 12.66
N GLN A 343 21.74 -29.12 12.50
CA GLN A 343 21.08 -28.90 11.21
C GLN A 343 20.16 -27.70 11.26
N LEU A 344 20.16 -26.87 10.22
CA LEU A 344 19.30 -25.74 10.06
C LEU A 344 18.35 -25.97 8.85
N PRO A 345 17.03 -26.11 9.07
CA PRO A 345 16.09 -26.30 7.98
C PRO A 345 16.14 -25.15 6.98
N VAL A 346 15.98 -25.45 5.70
CA VAL A 346 15.94 -24.47 4.62
C VAL A 346 14.49 -24.22 4.21
N ASP A 347 14.08 -22.95 4.23
CA ASP A 347 12.75 -22.55 3.81
C ASP A 347 12.66 -22.32 2.30
N ARG A 348 13.66 -21.66 1.70
CA ARG A 348 13.64 -21.26 0.27
C ARG A 348 15.03 -21.32 -0.36
N ALA A 349 15.05 -21.38 -1.70
CA ALA A 349 16.30 -21.17 -2.45
C ALA A 349 16.51 -19.69 -2.75
N ILE A 350 17.74 -19.18 -2.57
CA ILE A 350 18.09 -17.77 -2.82
C ILE A 350 17.75 -17.35 -4.25
N ASN A 351 18.01 -18.20 -5.25
CA ASN A 351 17.78 -17.91 -6.66
C ASN A 351 16.29 -17.81 -7.04
N THR A 352 15.38 -18.29 -6.19
CA THR A 352 13.93 -18.22 -6.41
C THR A 352 13.29 -17.03 -5.69
N MET A 353 14.02 -16.41 -4.78
CA MET A 353 13.55 -15.31 -3.96
C MET A 353 14.28 -14.02 -4.34
N ALA A 354 13.62 -12.90 -4.13
CA ALA A 354 14.23 -11.59 -4.30
C ALA A 354 14.13 -10.77 -3.02
N SER A 355 15.08 -9.88 -2.79
CA SER A 355 15.12 -9.03 -1.59
C SER A 355 13.85 -8.18 -1.43
N VAL A 356 13.19 -7.85 -2.55
CA VAL A 356 11.95 -7.06 -2.55
C VAL A 356 10.77 -7.76 -1.87
N LEU A 357 10.82 -9.08 -1.69
CA LEU A 357 9.80 -9.87 -0.99
C LEU A 357 10.02 -9.94 0.54
N TYR A 358 11.07 -9.29 1.03
CA TYR A 358 11.48 -9.27 2.44
C TYR A 358 11.66 -7.86 2.94
N ASP A 359 11.50 -7.64 4.25
CA ASP A 359 11.72 -6.35 4.91
C ASP A 359 13.16 -6.17 5.37
N ALA A 360 13.89 -7.26 5.52
CA ALA A 360 15.27 -7.23 5.98
C ALA A 360 16.08 -8.43 5.48
N VAL A 361 17.40 -8.33 5.55
CA VAL A 361 18.34 -9.43 5.30
C VAL A 361 19.31 -9.54 6.46
N VAL A 362 19.64 -10.80 6.86
CA VAL A 362 20.62 -11.10 7.88
C VAL A 362 21.59 -12.15 7.37
N VAL A 363 22.89 -11.96 7.63
CA VAL A 363 23.96 -12.92 7.32
C VAL A 363 24.50 -13.49 8.63
N PRO A 364 24.17 -14.76 8.94
CA PRO A 364 24.67 -15.43 10.12
C PRO A 364 26.19 -15.70 10.09
N CYS A 365 26.73 -16.03 11.25
CA CYS A 365 28.10 -16.54 11.37
C CYS A 365 28.24 -17.92 10.70
N GLY A 366 29.43 -18.24 10.28
CA GLY A 366 29.83 -19.53 9.67
C GLY A 366 30.84 -19.29 8.55
N PRO A 367 32.15 -19.47 8.78
CA PRO A 367 33.18 -19.16 7.77
C PRO A 367 32.97 -19.87 6.43
N ASP A 368 32.60 -21.17 6.46
CA ASP A 368 32.37 -21.96 5.25
C ASP A 368 31.08 -21.55 4.52
N SER A 369 30.02 -21.24 5.29
CA SER A 369 28.79 -20.68 4.77
C SER A 369 29.04 -19.34 4.04
N VAL A 370 29.76 -18.45 4.70
CA VAL A 370 30.13 -17.14 4.13
C VAL A 370 31.00 -17.29 2.88
N ALA A 371 31.95 -18.21 2.87
CA ALA A 371 32.79 -18.47 1.70
C ALA A 371 31.96 -18.97 0.50
N THR A 372 31.00 -19.85 0.74
CA THR A 372 30.06 -20.33 -0.27
C THR A 372 29.20 -19.18 -0.83
N LEU A 373 28.60 -18.37 0.04
CA LEU A 373 27.75 -17.25 -0.35
C LEU A 373 28.52 -16.12 -1.03
N ALA A 374 29.80 -15.93 -0.71
CA ALA A 374 30.66 -14.93 -1.38
C ALA A 374 30.92 -15.27 -2.86
N GLY A 375 30.83 -16.55 -3.23
CA GLY A 375 30.87 -17.02 -4.62
C GLY A 375 29.50 -17.01 -5.32
N ASP A 376 28.41 -16.72 -4.62
CA ASP A 376 27.04 -16.75 -5.15
C ASP A 376 26.58 -15.32 -5.50
N GLY A 377 26.45 -15.02 -6.80
CA GLY A 377 25.99 -13.73 -7.28
C GLY A 377 24.56 -13.38 -6.83
N TYR A 378 23.70 -14.38 -6.59
CA TYR A 378 22.34 -14.13 -6.06
C TYR A 378 22.38 -13.66 -4.61
N ALA A 379 23.25 -14.25 -3.78
CA ALA A 379 23.40 -13.84 -2.39
C ALA A 379 23.98 -12.41 -2.28
N LEU A 380 25.00 -12.09 -3.07
CA LEU A 380 25.58 -10.75 -3.11
C LEU A 380 24.55 -9.71 -3.60
N HIS A 381 23.84 -10.03 -4.68
CA HIS A 381 22.81 -9.15 -5.22
C HIS A 381 21.67 -8.94 -4.22
N PHE A 382 21.24 -9.97 -3.50
CA PHE A 382 20.20 -9.88 -2.49
C PHE A 382 20.56 -8.86 -1.39
N ILE A 383 21.81 -8.89 -0.92
CA ILE A 383 22.29 -7.95 0.10
C ILE A 383 22.37 -6.53 -0.44
N THR A 384 22.97 -6.34 -1.62
CA THR A 384 23.13 -5.01 -2.22
C THR A 384 21.80 -4.38 -2.55
N GLU A 385 20.85 -5.16 -3.07
CA GLU A 385 19.50 -4.70 -3.38
C GLU A 385 18.71 -4.35 -2.11
N ALA A 386 18.78 -5.16 -1.05
CA ALA A 386 18.15 -4.85 0.23
C ALA A 386 18.70 -3.55 0.84
N TYR A 387 20.00 -3.35 0.76
CA TYR A 387 20.64 -2.10 1.20
C TYR A 387 20.16 -0.89 0.38
N LYS A 388 20.15 -1.01 -0.95
CA LYS A 388 19.70 0.04 -1.87
C LYS A 388 18.22 0.41 -1.66
N HIS A 389 17.39 -0.56 -1.29
CA HIS A 389 15.99 -0.36 -0.95
C HIS A 389 15.78 0.06 0.51
N LEU A 390 16.83 0.55 1.17
CA LEU A 390 16.77 1.16 2.50
C LEU A 390 16.31 0.22 3.63
N LYS A 391 16.39 -1.10 3.41
CA LYS A 391 15.95 -2.12 4.37
C LYS A 391 16.96 -2.32 5.48
N ALA A 392 16.50 -2.90 6.60
CA ALA A 392 17.41 -3.34 7.66
C ALA A 392 18.35 -4.43 7.13
N VAL A 393 19.64 -4.30 7.43
CA VAL A 393 20.67 -5.28 7.10
C VAL A 393 21.37 -5.71 8.38
N GLY A 394 21.50 -6.99 8.63
CA GLY A 394 22.18 -7.52 9.81
C GLY A 394 23.29 -8.50 9.47
N ALA A 395 24.33 -8.55 10.28
CA ALA A 395 25.31 -9.62 10.22
C ALA A 395 26.01 -9.82 11.56
N PHE A 396 26.36 -11.06 11.86
CA PHE A 396 27.14 -11.39 13.04
C PHE A 396 28.30 -12.36 12.76
N GLY A 397 29.37 -12.25 13.52
CA GLY A 397 30.57 -13.05 13.39
C GLY A 397 31.18 -13.00 11.99
N ALA A 398 31.40 -14.15 11.36
CA ALA A 398 31.96 -14.24 10.00
C ALA A 398 31.07 -13.58 8.92
N GLY A 399 29.75 -13.42 9.19
CA GLY A 399 28.78 -12.80 8.28
C GLY A 399 29.18 -11.39 7.85
N LEU A 400 29.92 -10.66 8.68
CA LEU A 400 30.44 -9.33 8.36
C LEU A 400 31.32 -9.34 7.10
N THR A 401 32.02 -10.44 6.84
CA THR A 401 32.87 -10.56 5.65
C THR A 401 32.03 -10.56 4.36
N LEU A 402 30.84 -11.18 4.39
CA LEU A 402 29.96 -11.17 3.23
C LEU A 402 29.42 -9.77 2.95
N LEU A 403 29.09 -8.98 3.97
CA LEU A 403 28.69 -7.59 3.79
C LEU A 403 29.81 -6.76 3.15
N ARG A 404 31.07 -6.94 3.58
CA ARG A 404 32.23 -6.30 2.94
C ARG A 404 32.38 -6.69 1.47
N THR A 405 32.22 -8.00 1.17
CA THR A 405 32.29 -8.50 -0.21
C THR A 405 31.16 -7.92 -1.08
N ALA A 406 29.99 -7.72 -0.52
CA ALA A 406 28.87 -7.07 -1.19
C ALA A 406 29.01 -5.53 -1.31
N GLY A 407 30.06 -4.93 -0.73
CA GLY A 407 30.25 -3.48 -0.72
C GLY A 407 29.22 -2.71 0.12
N VAL A 408 28.59 -3.40 1.08
CA VAL A 408 27.57 -2.83 1.95
C VAL A 408 28.17 -2.52 3.33
N GLY A 409 28.01 -1.26 3.74
CA GLY A 409 28.48 -0.79 5.04
C GLY A 409 29.96 -0.43 5.07
N GLU A 410 30.26 0.87 5.08
CA GLU A 410 31.62 1.37 5.26
C GLU A 410 32.14 1.11 6.67
N HIS A 411 31.24 1.07 7.65
CA HIS A 411 31.52 0.91 9.07
C HIS A 411 30.82 -0.32 9.63
N LEU A 412 31.58 -1.41 9.78
CA LEU A 412 31.11 -2.63 10.40
C LEU A 412 31.81 -2.84 11.74
N ALA A 413 31.15 -3.53 12.67
CA ALA A 413 31.75 -3.84 13.96
C ALA A 413 33.12 -4.53 13.82
N THR A 414 34.05 -4.14 14.67
CA THR A 414 35.40 -4.74 14.76
C THR A 414 35.58 -5.57 16.03
N GLY A 415 34.64 -5.48 16.97
CA GLY A 415 34.58 -6.17 18.25
C GLY A 415 33.21 -6.79 18.50
N THR A 416 33.03 -7.32 19.70
CA THR A 416 31.80 -7.98 20.13
C THR A 416 30.63 -7.01 20.43
N ASP A 417 30.93 -5.74 20.61
CA ASP A 417 29.90 -4.72 20.79
C ASP A 417 29.05 -4.59 19.53
N VAL A 418 27.77 -4.34 19.72
CA VAL A 418 26.84 -4.10 18.62
C VAL A 418 27.07 -2.72 18.05
N LEU A 419 27.25 -2.64 16.74
CA LEU A 419 27.32 -1.40 15.99
C LEU A 419 26.12 -1.29 15.04
N GLU A 420 25.40 -0.18 15.12
CA GLU A 420 24.39 0.21 14.16
C GLU A 420 24.86 1.44 13.42
N THR A 421 24.91 1.36 12.09
CA THR A 421 25.24 2.50 11.24
C THR A 421 24.39 2.43 9.98
N ASP A 422 23.64 3.48 9.71
CA ASP A 422 22.78 3.58 8.52
C ASP A 422 21.83 2.39 8.32
N GLY A 423 21.34 1.81 9.42
CA GLY A 423 20.46 0.66 9.38
C GLY A 423 21.15 -0.67 9.08
N VAL A 424 22.47 -0.70 9.18
CA VAL A 424 23.28 -1.92 9.17
C VAL A 424 23.68 -2.26 10.60
N VAL A 425 23.17 -3.37 11.13
CA VAL A 425 23.42 -3.82 12.50
C VAL A 425 24.41 -4.96 12.48
N THR A 426 25.54 -4.79 13.13
CA THR A 426 26.64 -5.77 13.10
C THR A 426 27.24 -6.00 14.47
N THR A 427 27.78 -7.21 14.68
CA THR A 427 28.65 -7.57 15.78
C THR A 427 29.63 -8.63 15.34
N ALA A 428 30.89 -8.54 15.78
CA ALA A 428 31.86 -9.62 15.57
C ALA A 428 31.75 -10.75 16.60
N ALA A 429 30.74 -10.71 17.48
CA ALA A 429 30.49 -11.75 18.47
C ALA A 429 30.36 -13.14 17.80
N ALA A 430 30.98 -14.13 18.42
CA ALA A 430 30.79 -15.52 18.02
C ALA A 430 29.36 -15.98 18.38
N ALA A 431 28.97 -17.10 17.79
CA ALA A 431 27.63 -17.68 17.98
C ALA A 431 27.14 -17.77 19.41
N GLY A 432 27.99 -18.29 20.32
CA GLY A 432 27.65 -18.43 21.72
C GLY A 432 27.50 -17.13 22.50
N ASP A 433 28.04 -16.04 21.97
CA ASP A 433 28.07 -14.70 22.59
C ASP A 433 27.04 -13.77 22.02
N LEU A 434 26.26 -14.19 21.02
CA LEU A 434 25.19 -13.40 20.44
C LEU A 434 24.06 -13.21 21.46
N ASP A 435 23.77 -11.99 21.84
CA ASP A 435 22.86 -11.65 22.94
C ASP A 435 21.67 -10.75 22.54
N GLU A 436 20.83 -10.42 23.50
CA GLU A 436 19.66 -9.59 23.31
C GLU A 436 19.99 -8.18 22.77
N SER A 437 21.22 -7.67 22.99
CA SER A 437 21.60 -6.33 22.49
C SER A 437 21.60 -6.27 20.97
N PHE A 438 22.05 -7.33 20.27
CA PHE A 438 21.99 -7.43 18.83
C PHE A 438 20.53 -7.58 18.34
N PHE A 439 19.75 -8.41 19.03
CA PHE A 439 18.35 -8.65 18.66
C PHE A 439 17.50 -7.39 18.80
N ASP A 440 17.70 -6.63 19.88
CA ASP A 440 16.98 -5.38 20.11
C ASP A 440 17.40 -4.28 19.15
N ALA A 441 18.70 -4.14 18.87
CA ALA A 441 19.19 -3.19 17.88
C ALA A 441 18.64 -3.50 16.49
N PHE A 442 18.63 -4.78 16.07
CA PHE A 442 18.09 -5.19 14.78
C PHE A 442 16.57 -4.95 14.70
N ALA A 443 15.83 -5.33 15.75
CA ALA A 443 14.39 -5.10 15.81
C ALA A 443 14.05 -3.59 15.75
N THR A 444 14.84 -2.76 16.42
CA THR A 444 14.68 -1.30 16.38
C THR A 444 14.85 -0.73 14.96
N VAL A 445 15.85 -1.22 14.21
CA VAL A 445 16.04 -0.79 12.81
C VAL A 445 14.91 -1.33 11.92
N LEU A 446 14.53 -2.59 12.08
CA LEU A 446 13.46 -3.21 11.31
C LEU A 446 12.11 -2.50 11.53
N ALA A 447 11.86 -2.03 12.75
CA ALA A 447 10.65 -1.26 13.12
C ALA A 447 10.54 0.08 12.38
N LYS A 448 11.65 0.68 11.94
CA LYS A 448 11.65 1.90 11.11
C LYS A 448 11.09 1.65 9.70
N HIS A 449 10.89 0.42 9.29
CA HIS A 449 10.50 -0.04 7.95
C HIS A 449 11.56 0.26 6.89
N ARG A 450 12.02 1.50 6.76
CA ARG A 450 13.09 1.94 5.84
C ARG A 450 13.99 2.97 6.53
N VAL A 451 15.26 2.92 6.20
CA VAL A 451 16.28 3.85 6.69
C VAL A 451 16.44 4.96 5.66
N TRP A 452 15.51 5.92 5.69
CA TRP A 452 15.33 6.93 4.65
C TRP A 452 16.54 7.82 4.41
N ASP A 453 17.36 8.06 5.44
CA ASP A 453 18.54 8.93 5.36
C ASP A 453 19.78 8.22 4.81
N ARG A 454 19.70 6.90 4.55
CA ARG A 454 20.81 6.11 4.03
C ARG A 454 21.28 6.58 2.66
N GLN A 455 22.60 6.76 2.49
CA GLN A 455 23.20 7.03 1.19
C GLN A 455 23.36 5.73 0.40
N THR A 456 22.83 5.69 -0.82
CA THR A 456 22.78 4.48 -1.65
C THR A 456 23.53 4.63 -2.98
N ASP A 457 24.05 5.80 -3.28
CA ASP A 457 24.62 6.14 -4.60
C ASP A 457 25.90 5.33 -4.94
N ALA A 458 26.61 4.83 -3.92
CA ALA A 458 27.84 4.04 -4.09
C ALA A 458 27.59 2.54 -4.24
N VAL A 459 26.38 2.05 -4.06
CA VAL A 459 26.05 0.61 -4.11
C VAL A 459 25.42 0.26 -5.45
N SER A 460 26.09 -0.62 -6.20
CA SER A 460 25.57 -1.13 -7.47
C SER A 460 24.58 -2.28 -7.21
N ALA A 461 23.32 -2.09 -7.54
CA ALA A 461 22.28 -3.14 -7.52
C ALA A 461 21.25 -2.87 -8.61
#